data_38dd0455b9b9b4039c52856294aca4c9
#
_entry.id   38dd0455b9b9b4039c52856294aca4c9
#
_cell.length_a   1.000
_cell.length_b   1.000
_cell.length_c   1.000
_cell.angle_alpha   90.00
_cell.angle_beta   90.00
_cell.angle_gamma   90.00
#
_symmetry.space_group_name_H-M   'P 1'
#
loop_
_entity.id
_entity.type
_entity.pdbx_description
1 polymer ?
#
loop_
_entity_poly.entity_id
_entity_poly.type
_entity_poly.pdbx_seq_one_letter_code
_entity_poly.pdbx_strand_id
1 'polypeptide(L)'
;MRIDSIRPPDVAARRFRAAGFWRDSGPISDLCRWRDATPGAPAIMAYRADEGSVRLSYAEYAGHVERFAGALYELGVRPGDVVACQLPNWWQAQALLLAATRLEAVAAPIMTTIRPRELERMLRLLGASVCVTVDEWAGFGHAAALGEIAHRLPELRHRVVIGEPADGEIDFRSFFEETPWEGCHPVALDDAWEDPDCVALVLFTSGTSGEPKGALHTQNTMYASAISVGDVHDFGRDSVRFTPHALMHIVGQDNALAVLLAGASMVLLDDWSGGLGLRVLAGSGTTDLVAGPSFVHDVIAAIGGKPACLPALRTVRCVGTTVPKQLVPQVSGVLGARLLSGWGMTEIGTGTVTRSDDPPDWAAHSDGRPVMGMELDLRSVTEITKDRPGRLFVRGSGVCLATVGRDSGELTVTAEHDDGWYDTGDLAVPDGRGGIRLMGRAGDRIGGVFMIPVGDVESELLKNPGVEDVALVGYPESDGGELACAVVVPATEPPVTLDELRTYLADQGMTEWYLPSRVEYVDALPRNGNGKVRKELLRRWLVDTA
;
A
#
# COMPACT_ATOMS: atom_id res chain seq x y z
N MET A 1 -4.68 6.02 -22.26
CA MET A 1 -4.40 7.38 -21.69
C MET A 1 -2.91 7.48 -21.48
N ARG A 2 -2.25 8.58 -21.87
CA ARG A 2 -0.81 8.75 -21.59
C ARG A 2 -0.64 9.31 -20.18
N ILE A 3 -0.35 8.44 -19.24
CA ILE A 3 -0.09 8.76 -17.82
C ILE A 3 1.16 9.64 -17.68
N ASP A 4 2.13 9.44 -18.55
CA ASP A 4 3.41 10.16 -18.65
C ASP A 4 3.27 11.67 -18.96
N SER A 5 2.12 12.09 -19.51
CA SER A 5 1.85 13.50 -19.81
C SER A 5 1.40 14.33 -18.59
N ILE A 6 1.10 13.69 -17.45
CA ILE A 6 0.63 14.37 -16.26
C ILE A 6 1.84 14.92 -15.51
N ARG A 7 1.83 16.23 -15.27
CA ARG A 7 2.91 16.96 -14.62
C ARG A 7 2.39 17.83 -13.48
N PRO A 8 3.20 18.08 -12.45
CA PRO A 8 2.83 19.05 -11.44
C PRO A 8 2.80 20.46 -12.04
N PRO A 9 1.95 21.36 -11.52
CA PRO A 9 2.03 22.78 -11.88
C PRO A 9 3.41 23.37 -11.53
N ASP A 10 4.03 24.10 -12.44
CA ASP A 10 5.38 24.70 -12.27
C ASP A 10 5.52 25.52 -10.99
N VAL A 11 4.47 26.24 -10.59
CA VAL A 11 4.48 27.06 -9.37
C VAL A 11 4.57 26.18 -8.13
N ALA A 12 3.85 25.07 -8.09
CA ALA A 12 3.89 24.11 -6.98
C ALA A 12 5.25 23.41 -6.93
N ALA A 13 5.77 22.95 -8.07
CA ALA A 13 7.07 22.30 -8.17
C ALA A 13 8.21 23.20 -7.66
N ARG A 14 8.25 24.48 -8.10
CA ARG A 14 9.24 25.45 -7.60
C ARG A 14 9.10 25.71 -6.11
N ARG A 15 7.87 25.84 -5.60
CA ARG A 15 7.62 26.05 -4.16
C ARG A 15 8.13 24.87 -3.33
N PHE A 16 7.83 23.65 -3.73
CA PHE A 16 8.24 22.45 -2.99
C PHE A 16 9.76 22.22 -3.06
N ARG A 17 10.43 22.53 -4.19
CA ARG A 17 11.89 22.50 -4.28
C ARG A 17 12.54 23.55 -3.39
N ALA A 18 12.04 24.79 -3.42
CA ALA A 18 12.55 25.86 -2.55
C ALA A 18 12.42 25.53 -1.05
N ALA A 19 11.41 24.75 -0.67
CA ALA A 19 11.21 24.27 0.69
C ALA A 19 11.98 22.98 1.03
N GLY A 20 12.67 22.37 0.06
CA GLY A 20 13.41 21.10 0.24
C GLY A 20 12.53 19.85 0.29
N PHE A 21 11.25 19.98 -0.04
CA PHE A 21 10.32 18.83 -0.08
C PHE A 21 10.39 18.07 -1.39
N TRP A 22 10.88 18.69 -2.45
CA TRP A 22 11.16 18.09 -3.76
C TRP A 22 12.60 18.37 -4.16
N ARG A 23 13.12 17.56 -5.09
CA ARG A 23 14.51 17.65 -5.58
C ARG A 23 14.58 17.39 -7.09
N ASP A 24 15.77 17.58 -7.67
CA ASP A 24 16.03 17.38 -9.12
C ASP A 24 16.66 16.01 -9.44
N SER A 25 16.76 15.11 -8.45
CA SER A 25 17.28 13.76 -8.61
C SER A 25 16.26 12.75 -8.09
N GLY A 26 16.32 11.52 -8.59
CA GLY A 26 15.46 10.42 -8.18
C GLY A 26 16.17 9.38 -7.30
N PRO A 27 15.50 8.23 -7.03
CA PRO A 27 16.00 7.17 -6.17
C PRO A 27 17.21 6.42 -6.75
N ILE A 28 17.41 6.45 -8.06
CA ILE A 28 18.58 5.82 -8.69
C ILE A 28 19.86 6.56 -8.29
N SER A 29 19.82 7.89 -8.24
CA SER A 29 20.93 8.71 -7.74
C SER A 29 21.30 8.34 -6.29
N ASP A 30 20.29 8.04 -5.43
CA ASP A 30 20.55 7.59 -4.06
C ASP A 30 21.18 6.19 -4.02
N LEU A 31 20.69 5.27 -4.84
CA LEU A 31 21.26 3.92 -4.95
C LEU A 31 22.72 3.97 -5.39
N CYS A 32 23.04 4.75 -6.42
CA CYS A 32 24.40 4.97 -6.89
C CYS A 32 25.29 5.58 -5.81
N ARG A 33 24.79 6.59 -5.09
CA ARG A 33 25.50 7.21 -3.96
C ARG A 33 25.92 6.19 -2.91
N TRP A 34 25.02 5.28 -2.50
CA TRP A 34 25.33 4.27 -1.48
C TRP A 34 26.17 3.10 -2.02
N ARG A 35 25.96 2.70 -3.28
CA ARG A 35 26.85 1.77 -3.97
C ARG A 35 28.30 2.27 -3.92
N ASP A 36 28.51 3.55 -4.17
CA ASP A 36 29.87 4.13 -4.25
C ASP A 36 30.44 4.46 -2.87
N ALA A 37 29.63 4.96 -1.95
CA ALA A 37 30.08 5.35 -0.61
C ALA A 37 30.25 4.18 0.35
N THR A 38 29.41 3.15 0.25
CA THR A 38 29.39 2.00 1.17
C THR A 38 28.96 0.71 0.47
N PRO A 39 29.73 0.26 -0.54
CA PRO A 39 29.35 -0.87 -1.40
C PRO A 39 29.03 -2.16 -0.63
N GLY A 40 29.76 -2.44 0.45
CA GLY A 40 29.58 -3.63 1.28
C GLY A 40 28.52 -3.50 2.40
N ALA A 41 27.91 -2.33 2.60
CA ALA A 41 26.87 -2.18 3.60
C ALA A 41 25.60 -2.94 3.20
N PRO A 42 24.89 -3.59 4.14
CA PRO A 42 23.67 -4.32 3.83
C PRO A 42 22.56 -3.37 3.39
N ALA A 43 22.00 -3.60 2.19
CA ALA A 43 20.88 -2.86 1.65
C ALA A 43 19.57 -3.61 1.92
N ILE A 44 19.52 -4.91 1.63
CA ILE A 44 18.34 -5.76 1.78
C ILE A 44 18.69 -7.03 2.55
N MET A 45 17.84 -7.38 3.51
CA MET A 45 17.82 -8.67 4.20
C MET A 45 16.45 -9.29 3.97
N ALA A 46 16.34 -10.20 3.01
CA ALA A 46 15.10 -10.87 2.64
C ALA A 46 15.03 -12.25 3.29
N TYR A 47 13.96 -12.49 4.03
CA TYR A 47 13.66 -13.76 4.68
C TYR A 47 12.51 -14.43 3.95
N ARG A 48 12.65 -15.73 3.70
CA ARG A 48 11.59 -16.59 3.20
C ARG A 48 11.16 -17.57 4.28
N ALA A 49 9.86 -17.85 4.32
CA ALA A 49 9.32 -18.77 5.31
C ALA A 49 9.96 -20.16 5.22
N ASP A 50 10.22 -20.65 4.00
CA ASP A 50 10.63 -22.02 3.70
C ASP A 50 12.10 -22.17 3.23
N GLU A 51 12.76 -21.10 2.78
CA GLU A 51 14.04 -21.20 2.03
C GLU A 51 15.23 -20.45 2.65
N GLY A 52 15.10 -19.94 3.89
CA GLY A 52 16.19 -19.21 4.52
C GLY A 52 16.20 -17.72 4.25
N SER A 53 17.39 -17.11 4.11
CA SER A 53 17.50 -15.66 3.92
C SER A 53 18.53 -15.29 2.88
N VAL A 54 18.27 -14.21 2.13
CA VAL A 54 19.20 -13.57 1.19
C VAL A 54 19.61 -12.22 1.77
N ARG A 55 20.90 -11.90 1.72
CA ARG A 55 21.43 -10.58 2.07
C ARG A 55 22.09 -9.99 0.85
N LEU A 56 21.70 -8.76 0.51
CA LEU A 56 22.31 -7.99 -0.57
C LEU A 56 22.98 -6.75 0.02
N SER A 57 24.23 -6.54 -0.34
CA SER A 57 24.92 -5.28 -0.14
C SER A 57 24.39 -4.21 -1.11
N TYR A 58 24.72 -2.94 -0.89
CA TYR A 58 24.38 -1.87 -1.83
C TYR A 58 24.99 -2.08 -3.21
N ALA A 59 26.21 -2.66 -3.29
CA ALA A 59 26.84 -2.98 -4.58
C ALA A 59 26.06 -4.07 -5.33
N GLU A 60 25.69 -5.17 -4.65
CA GLU A 60 24.92 -6.26 -5.26
C GLU A 60 23.52 -5.79 -5.65
N TYR A 61 22.85 -5.03 -4.76
CA TYR A 61 21.53 -4.50 -5.05
C TYR A 61 21.54 -3.58 -6.28
N ALA A 62 22.49 -2.65 -6.37
CA ALA A 62 22.65 -1.79 -7.54
C ALA A 62 22.94 -2.59 -8.81
N GLY A 63 23.79 -3.64 -8.73
CA GLY A 63 24.07 -4.53 -9.86
C GLY A 63 22.81 -5.26 -10.36
N HIS A 64 21.94 -5.72 -9.45
CA HIS A 64 20.66 -6.31 -9.84
C HIS A 64 19.72 -5.29 -10.49
N VAL A 65 19.64 -4.08 -9.96
CA VAL A 65 18.81 -3.01 -10.55
C VAL A 65 19.27 -2.68 -11.98
N GLU A 66 20.58 -2.53 -12.22
CA GLU A 66 21.14 -2.29 -13.56
C GLU A 66 20.86 -3.47 -14.50
N ARG A 67 21.04 -4.70 -14.04
CA ARG A 67 20.78 -5.91 -14.83
C ARG A 67 19.29 -6.00 -15.21
N PHE A 68 18.39 -5.77 -14.27
CA PHE A 68 16.95 -5.82 -14.51
C PHE A 68 16.49 -4.67 -15.42
N ALA A 69 17.11 -3.50 -15.32
CA ALA A 69 16.86 -2.41 -16.25
C ALA A 69 17.27 -2.77 -17.68
N GLY A 70 18.45 -3.38 -17.86
CA GLY A 70 18.88 -3.92 -19.15
C GLY A 70 17.94 -4.98 -19.71
N ALA A 71 17.43 -5.89 -18.86
CA ALA A 71 16.44 -6.90 -19.23
C ALA A 71 15.12 -6.26 -19.70
N LEU A 72 14.59 -5.29 -18.95
CA LEU A 72 13.40 -4.54 -19.35
C LEU A 72 13.62 -3.77 -20.66
N TYR A 73 14.80 -3.16 -20.84
CA TYR A 73 15.15 -2.46 -22.07
C TYR A 73 15.19 -3.41 -23.27
N GLU A 74 15.72 -4.64 -23.11
CA GLU A 74 15.73 -5.70 -24.15
C GLU A 74 14.29 -6.13 -24.49
N LEU A 75 13.38 -6.20 -23.51
CA LEU A 75 11.95 -6.44 -23.74
C LEU A 75 11.23 -5.25 -24.42
N GLY A 76 11.97 -4.20 -24.75
CA GLY A 76 11.43 -3.03 -25.44
C GLY A 76 10.73 -2.04 -24.55
N VAL A 77 10.93 -2.07 -23.21
CA VAL A 77 10.42 -1.05 -22.29
C VAL A 77 11.17 0.26 -22.53
N ARG A 78 10.41 1.36 -22.60
CA ARG A 78 10.90 2.72 -22.88
C ARG A 78 10.23 3.71 -21.90
N PRO A 79 10.73 4.96 -21.80
CA PRO A 79 10.11 5.98 -20.95
C PRO A 79 8.60 6.08 -21.17
N GLY A 80 7.84 6.08 -20.07
CA GLY A 80 6.39 6.14 -20.08
C GLY A 80 5.66 4.79 -20.28
N ASP A 81 6.36 3.71 -20.67
CA ASP A 81 5.76 2.36 -20.67
C ASP A 81 5.43 1.91 -19.25
N VAL A 82 4.40 1.08 -19.11
CA VAL A 82 3.99 0.57 -17.81
C VAL A 82 4.51 -0.85 -17.58
N VAL A 83 5.21 -1.04 -16.48
CA VAL A 83 5.68 -2.33 -15.97
C VAL A 83 4.87 -2.70 -14.74
N ALA A 84 3.98 -3.67 -14.88
CA ALA A 84 3.21 -4.23 -13.77
C ALA A 84 3.99 -5.34 -13.06
N CYS A 85 3.79 -5.44 -11.74
CA CYS A 85 4.48 -6.41 -10.91
C CYS A 85 3.53 -6.93 -9.84
N GLN A 86 3.28 -8.25 -9.82
CA GLN A 86 2.45 -8.94 -8.82
C GLN A 86 3.29 -10.00 -8.11
N LEU A 87 4.09 -9.57 -7.16
CA LEU A 87 5.10 -10.38 -6.46
C LEU A 87 4.92 -10.31 -4.95
N PRO A 88 5.31 -11.36 -4.20
CA PRO A 88 5.46 -11.30 -2.75
C PRO A 88 6.56 -10.31 -2.31
N ASN A 89 6.80 -10.21 -1.00
CA ASN A 89 7.86 -9.37 -0.43
C ASN A 89 9.26 -9.95 -0.68
N TRP A 90 9.57 -10.20 -1.94
CA TRP A 90 10.87 -10.68 -2.36
C TRP A 90 11.78 -9.51 -2.78
N TRP A 91 13.09 -9.68 -2.62
CA TRP A 91 14.06 -8.66 -3.01
C TRP A 91 13.99 -8.32 -4.52
N GLN A 92 13.65 -9.31 -5.35
CA GLN A 92 13.46 -9.13 -6.80
C GLN A 92 12.40 -8.09 -7.12
N ALA A 93 11.32 -8.06 -6.33
CA ALA A 93 10.24 -7.10 -6.51
C ALA A 93 10.74 -5.66 -6.37
N GLN A 94 11.53 -5.38 -5.31
CA GLN A 94 12.05 -4.03 -5.08
C GLN A 94 13.11 -3.65 -6.13
N ALA A 95 13.98 -4.58 -6.53
CA ALA A 95 14.96 -4.35 -7.60
C ALA A 95 14.29 -4.07 -8.94
N LEU A 96 13.20 -4.80 -9.26
CA LEU A 96 12.43 -4.61 -10.49
C LEU A 96 11.75 -3.24 -10.55
N LEU A 97 11.16 -2.79 -9.44
CA LEU A 97 10.50 -1.47 -9.39
C LEU A 97 11.51 -0.33 -9.59
N LEU A 98 12.71 -0.43 -8.99
CA LEU A 98 13.79 0.52 -9.26
C LEU A 98 14.34 0.41 -10.69
N ALA A 99 14.39 -0.80 -11.25
CA ALA A 99 14.78 -0.99 -12.64
C ALA A 99 13.81 -0.33 -13.63
N ALA A 100 12.51 -0.40 -13.37
CA ALA A 100 11.50 0.34 -14.13
C ALA A 100 11.73 1.86 -14.01
N THR A 101 11.98 2.35 -12.79
CA THR A 101 12.31 3.77 -12.54
C THR A 101 13.57 4.21 -13.29
N ARG A 102 14.60 3.34 -13.35
CA ARG A 102 15.85 3.57 -14.11
C ARG A 102 15.61 3.86 -15.60
N LEU A 103 14.54 3.30 -16.16
CA LEU A 103 14.13 3.48 -17.56
C LEU A 103 13.07 4.57 -17.74
N GLU A 104 12.75 5.34 -16.70
CA GLU A 104 11.61 6.29 -16.70
C GLU A 104 10.27 5.61 -17.07
N ALA A 105 10.18 4.31 -16.86
CA ALA A 105 8.95 3.57 -16.99
C ALA A 105 8.09 3.73 -15.72
N VAL A 106 6.78 3.59 -15.89
CA VAL A 106 5.83 3.66 -14.79
C VAL A 106 5.73 2.30 -14.12
N ALA A 107 6.09 2.21 -12.87
CA ALA A 107 5.91 1.01 -12.06
C ALA A 107 4.45 0.89 -11.59
N ALA A 108 3.86 -0.29 -11.75
CA ALA A 108 2.52 -0.61 -11.29
C ALA A 108 2.57 -1.84 -10.37
N PRO A 109 2.93 -1.67 -9.09
CA PRO A 109 2.90 -2.77 -8.13
C PRO A 109 1.46 -3.16 -7.81
N ILE A 110 1.16 -4.45 -7.92
CA ILE A 110 -0.15 -5.05 -7.72
C ILE A 110 -0.01 -6.12 -6.63
N MET A 111 -0.91 -6.10 -5.66
CA MET A 111 -0.87 -7.04 -4.56
C MET A 111 -1.18 -8.47 -5.03
N THR A 112 -0.52 -9.47 -4.43
CA THR A 112 -0.76 -10.89 -4.71
C THR A 112 -2.17 -11.36 -4.31
N THR A 113 -2.88 -10.59 -3.50
CA THR A 113 -4.29 -10.84 -3.15
C THR A 113 -5.26 -10.48 -4.27
N ILE A 114 -4.86 -9.68 -5.26
CA ILE A 114 -5.70 -9.28 -6.41
C ILE A 114 -5.89 -10.49 -7.34
N ARG A 115 -7.14 -10.73 -7.71
CA ARG A 115 -7.57 -11.86 -8.55
C ARG A 115 -7.78 -11.44 -10.02
N PRO A 116 -7.95 -12.39 -10.96
CA PRO A 116 -7.92 -12.13 -12.40
C PRO A 116 -8.86 -11.02 -12.88
N ARG A 117 -10.07 -10.94 -12.30
CA ARG A 117 -11.06 -9.92 -12.66
C ARG A 117 -10.55 -8.50 -12.45
N GLU A 118 -10.01 -8.22 -11.26
CA GLU A 118 -9.45 -6.92 -10.91
C GLU A 118 -8.11 -6.69 -11.61
N LEU A 119 -7.29 -7.73 -11.72
CA LEU A 119 -5.99 -7.68 -12.41
C LEU A 119 -6.16 -7.27 -13.87
N GLU A 120 -7.11 -7.88 -14.59
CA GLU A 120 -7.40 -7.54 -15.98
C GLU A 120 -7.78 -6.07 -16.14
N ARG A 121 -8.65 -5.56 -15.26
CA ARG A 121 -9.10 -4.16 -15.29
C ARG A 121 -7.94 -3.19 -15.08
N MET A 122 -7.06 -3.48 -14.09
CA MET A 122 -5.89 -2.67 -13.79
C MET A 122 -4.89 -2.66 -14.95
N LEU A 123 -4.53 -3.84 -15.48
CA LEU A 123 -3.57 -3.96 -16.58
C LEU A 123 -4.09 -3.28 -17.85
N ARG A 124 -5.39 -3.44 -18.16
CA ARG A 124 -6.03 -2.80 -19.31
C ARG A 124 -6.07 -1.28 -19.19
N LEU A 125 -6.47 -0.76 -18.01
CA LEU A 125 -6.54 0.69 -17.76
C LEU A 125 -5.18 1.34 -17.96
N LEU A 126 -4.12 0.71 -17.43
CA LEU A 126 -2.76 1.23 -17.48
C LEU A 126 -2.08 0.99 -18.84
N GLY A 127 -2.59 0.07 -19.67
CA GLY A 127 -1.90 -0.35 -20.88
C GLY A 127 -0.55 -0.99 -20.58
N ALA A 128 -0.49 -1.84 -19.53
CA ALA A 128 0.76 -2.47 -19.10
C ALA A 128 1.38 -3.31 -20.23
N SER A 129 2.65 -3.04 -20.54
CA SER A 129 3.39 -3.72 -21.61
C SER A 129 4.11 -4.99 -21.12
N VAL A 130 4.50 -5.00 -19.85
CA VAL A 130 5.14 -6.13 -19.16
C VAL A 130 4.38 -6.38 -17.85
N CYS A 131 4.12 -7.65 -17.55
CA CYS A 131 3.64 -8.06 -16.24
C CYS A 131 4.55 -9.17 -15.69
N VAL A 132 5.14 -8.91 -14.52
CA VAL A 132 5.98 -9.87 -13.81
C VAL A 132 5.18 -10.44 -12.65
N THR A 133 5.11 -11.78 -12.57
CA THR A 133 4.37 -12.48 -11.52
C THR A 133 5.11 -13.72 -11.05
N VAL A 134 4.57 -14.43 -10.07
CA VAL A 134 5.02 -15.75 -9.66
C VAL A 134 4.19 -16.82 -10.35
N ASP A 135 4.68 -18.04 -10.42
CA ASP A 135 3.90 -19.21 -10.86
C ASP A 135 2.76 -19.47 -9.88
N GLU A 136 3.09 -19.76 -8.63
CA GLU A 136 2.13 -20.01 -7.56
C GLU A 136 2.54 -19.27 -6.27
N TRP A 137 1.55 -18.71 -5.54
CA TRP A 137 1.76 -18.09 -4.25
C TRP A 137 0.52 -18.26 -3.36
N ALA A 138 0.72 -18.68 -2.11
CA ALA A 138 -0.34 -18.90 -1.12
C ALA A 138 -1.50 -19.78 -1.66
N GLY A 139 -1.15 -20.83 -2.42
CA GLY A 139 -2.10 -21.77 -3.01
C GLY A 139 -2.87 -21.26 -4.23
N PHE A 140 -2.41 -20.13 -4.82
CA PHE A 140 -3.03 -19.57 -6.02
C PHE A 140 -2.04 -19.50 -7.18
N GLY A 141 -2.43 -20.03 -8.37
CA GLY A 141 -1.64 -20.02 -9.59
C GLY A 141 -1.71 -18.67 -10.33
N HIS A 142 -0.79 -17.77 -10.02
CA HIS A 142 -0.78 -16.40 -10.56
C HIS A 142 -0.46 -16.36 -12.05
N ALA A 143 0.57 -17.09 -12.49
CA ALA A 143 0.96 -17.15 -13.91
C ALA A 143 -0.16 -17.72 -14.78
N ALA A 144 -0.77 -18.84 -14.33
CA ALA A 144 -1.90 -19.44 -15.03
C ALA A 144 -3.09 -18.45 -15.16
N ALA A 145 -3.43 -17.77 -14.05
CA ALA A 145 -4.51 -16.78 -14.03
C ALA A 145 -4.21 -15.57 -14.93
N LEU A 146 -2.97 -15.09 -15.00
CA LEU A 146 -2.54 -14.05 -15.93
C LEU A 146 -2.63 -14.55 -17.39
N GLY A 147 -2.26 -15.82 -17.64
CA GLY A 147 -2.37 -16.47 -18.94
C GLY A 147 -3.81 -16.49 -19.46
N GLU A 148 -4.78 -16.80 -18.60
CA GLU A 148 -6.20 -16.84 -18.95
C GLU A 148 -6.76 -15.48 -19.42
N ILE A 149 -6.29 -14.38 -18.84
CA ILE A 149 -6.76 -13.03 -19.19
C ILE A 149 -5.94 -12.35 -20.28
N ALA A 150 -4.74 -12.86 -20.60
CA ALA A 150 -3.78 -12.21 -21.49
C ALA A 150 -4.33 -11.90 -22.88
N HIS A 151 -5.17 -12.77 -23.43
CA HIS A 151 -5.80 -12.56 -24.74
C HIS A 151 -6.73 -11.33 -24.81
N ARG A 152 -7.14 -10.80 -23.67
CA ARG A 152 -7.96 -9.58 -23.52
C ARG A 152 -7.14 -8.31 -23.27
N LEU A 153 -5.80 -8.43 -23.19
CA LEU A 153 -4.86 -7.37 -22.87
C LEU A 153 -3.94 -7.08 -24.07
N PRO A 154 -4.39 -6.33 -25.08
CA PRO A 154 -3.65 -6.16 -26.32
C PRO A 154 -2.30 -5.44 -26.16
N GLU A 155 -2.13 -4.62 -25.11
CA GLU A 155 -0.89 -3.91 -24.83
C GLU A 155 0.13 -4.79 -24.07
N LEU A 156 -0.31 -5.89 -23.44
CA LEU A 156 0.56 -6.79 -22.68
C LEU A 156 1.41 -7.66 -23.64
N ARG A 157 2.64 -7.23 -23.86
CA ARG A 157 3.57 -7.87 -24.78
C ARG A 157 4.32 -9.05 -24.14
N HIS A 158 4.66 -8.91 -22.85
CA HIS A 158 5.48 -9.87 -22.15
C HIS A 158 4.90 -10.25 -20.80
N ARG A 159 4.80 -11.56 -20.57
CA ARG A 159 4.49 -12.17 -19.28
C ARG A 159 5.79 -12.81 -18.77
N VAL A 160 6.23 -12.39 -17.59
CA VAL A 160 7.47 -12.85 -16.97
C VAL A 160 7.12 -13.56 -15.67
N VAL A 161 7.66 -14.74 -15.43
CA VAL A 161 7.30 -15.60 -14.31
C VAL A 161 8.53 -15.93 -13.47
N ILE A 162 8.42 -15.71 -12.16
CA ILE A 162 9.35 -16.25 -11.16
C ILE A 162 8.80 -17.60 -10.71
N GLY A 163 9.50 -18.69 -11.00
CA GLY A 163 9.10 -20.07 -10.75
C GLY A 163 9.08 -20.88 -12.03
N GLU A 164 8.03 -21.64 -12.30
CA GLU A 164 7.91 -22.52 -13.47
C GLU A 164 7.08 -21.83 -14.58
N PRO A 165 7.72 -21.23 -15.60
CA PRO A 165 6.99 -20.56 -16.67
C PRO A 165 6.33 -21.56 -17.63
N ALA A 166 5.15 -21.22 -18.15
CA ALA A 166 4.48 -21.94 -19.21
C ALA A 166 4.99 -21.51 -20.61
N ASP A 167 4.56 -22.22 -21.66
CA ASP A 167 4.88 -21.87 -23.03
C ASP A 167 4.46 -20.43 -23.38
N GLY A 168 5.40 -19.66 -23.92
CA GLY A 168 5.18 -18.25 -24.28
C GLY A 168 5.32 -17.27 -23.11
N GLU A 169 5.75 -17.72 -21.98
CA GLU A 169 6.18 -16.90 -20.85
C GLU A 169 7.70 -16.84 -20.75
N ILE A 170 8.21 -15.78 -20.14
CA ILE A 170 9.64 -15.56 -19.95
C ILE A 170 10.01 -16.03 -18.54
N ASP A 171 11.00 -16.90 -18.43
CA ASP A 171 11.57 -17.28 -17.15
C ASP A 171 12.37 -16.12 -16.56
N PHE A 172 11.96 -15.63 -15.40
CA PHE A 172 12.59 -14.51 -14.72
C PHE A 172 14.05 -14.82 -14.39
N ARG A 173 14.33 -16.01 -13.87
CA ARG A 173 15.67 -16.37 -13.42
C ARG A 173 16.68 -16.31 -14.55
N SER A 174 16.44 -17.04 -15.64
CA SER A 174 17.37 -17.09 -16.77
C SER A 174 17.48 -15.73 -17.48
N PHE A 175 16.36 -15.01 -17.62
CA PHE A 175 16.34 -13.76 -18.37
C PHE A 175 16.79 -12.55 -17.55
N PHE A 176 16.32 -12.39 -16.29
CA PHE A 176 16.63 -11.22 -15.48
C PHE A 176 17.81 -11.40 -14.53
N GLU A 177 18.02 -12.60 -13.95
CA GLU A 177 19.08 -12.81 -12.95
C GLU A 177 20.39 -13.33 -13.55
N GLU A 178 20.33 -14.28 -14.50
CA GLU A 178 21.50 -14.97 -15.02
C GLU A 178 22.09 -14.30 -16.26
N THR A 179 21.29 -13.60 -17.08
CA THR A 179 21.78 -12.91 -18.28
C THR A 179 22.33 -11.52 -17.92
N PRO A 180 23.60 -11.21 -18.24
CA PRO A 180 24.27 -9.97 -17.84
C PRO A 180 23.88 -8.79 -18.75
N TRP A 181 22.62 -8.39 -18.74
CA TRP A 181 22.06 -7.34 -19.59
C TRP A 181 22.69 -5.96 -19.36
N GLU A 182 23.20 -5.68 -18.16
CA GLU A 182 23.96 -4.47 -17.84
C GLU A 182 25.21 -4.31 -18.72
N GLY A 183 25.78 -5.41 -19.20
CA GLY A 183 26.88 -5.40 -20.15
C GLY A 183 26.45 -5.24 -21.62
N CYS A 184 25.17 -5.54 -21.93
CA CYS A 184 24.65 -5.45 -23.29
C CYS A 184 24.12 -4.04 -23.64
N HIS A 185 23.64 -3.30 -22.64
CA HIS A 185 23.01 -2.00 -22.81
C HIS A 185 23.61 -0.87 -21.94
N PRO A 186 24.96 -0.79 -21.77
CA PRO A 186 25.54 0.14 -20.79
C PRO A 186 25.24 1.62 -21.11
N VAL A 187 25.29 2.00 -22.38
CA VAL A 187 25.08 3.39 -22.82
C VAL A 187 23.65 3.87 -22.52
N ALA A 188 22.65 3.02 -22.82
CA ALA A 188 21.25 3.36 -22.57
C ALA A 188 20.94 3.52 -21.07
N LEU A 189 21.70 2.84 -20.22
CA LEU A 189 21.53 2.93 -18.76
C LEU A 189 22.34 4.08 -18.16
N ASP A 190 23.51 4.38 -18.69
CA ASP A 190 24.38 5.47 -18.22
C ASP A 190 23.86 6.86 -18.61
N ASP A 191 23.21 6.98 -19.77
CA ASP A 191 22.63 8.24 -20.25
C ASP A 191 21.23 8.54 -19.66
N ALA A 192 20.67 7.63 -18.89
CA ALA A 192 19.36 7.83 -18.27
C ALA A 192 19.45 8.92 -17.20
N TRP A 193 18.85 10.05 -17.47
CA TRP A 193 18.64 11.08 -16.47
C TRP A 193 17.27 10.88 -15.80
N GLU A 194 17.18 11.22 -14.54
CA GLU A 194 15.93 11.08 -13.79
C GLU A 194 15.11 12.36 -13.91
N ASP A 195 13.87 12.25 -14.37
CA ASP A 195 12.87 13.31 -14.25
C ASP A 195 11.93 13.02 -13.06
N PRO A 196 12.24 13.56 -11.87
CA PRO A 196 11.49 13.23 -10.66
C PRO A 196 10.06 13.80 -10.64
N ASP A 197 9.68 14.59 -11.63
CA ASP A 197 8.33 15.15 -11.78
C ASP A 197 7.43 14.33 -12.72
N CYS A 198 7.98 13.32 -13.39
CA CYS A 198 7.18 12.34 -14.14
C CYS A 198 6.40 11.43 -13.19
N VAL A 199 5.21 10.97 -13.63
CA VAL A 199 4.54 9.85 -12.98
C VAL A 199 5.43 8.62 -13.11
N ALA A 200 5.84 8.07 -11.98
CA ALA A 200 6.74 6.92 -11.89
C ALA A 200 6.09 5.71 -11.21
N LEU A 201 4.99 5.91 -10.49
CA LEU A 201 4.34 4.87 -9.71
C LEU A 201 2.82 5.03 -9.76
N VAL A 202 2.12 3.93 -10.00
CA VAL A 202 0.65 3.87 -9.89
C VAL A 202 0.26 2.79 -8.90
N LEU A 203 -0.44 3.20 -7.84
CA LEU A 203 -0.92 2.32 -6.79
C LEU A 203 -2.45 2.33 -6.75
N PHE A 204 -3.05 1.14 -6.80
CA PHE A 204 -4.51 1.03 -6.75
C PHE A 204 -5.05 0.96 -5.32
N THR A 205 -6.18 1.63 -5.12
CA THR A 205 -6.97 1.59 -3.89
C THR A 205 -8.42 1.25 -4.21
N SER A 206 -9.19 0.91 -3.18
CA SER A 206 -10.64 0.68 -3.32
C SER A 206 -11.46 1.97 -3.56
N GLY A 207 -10.80 3.14 -3.60
CA GLY A 207 -11.45 4.43 -3.88
C GLY A 207 -12.33 4.98 -2.75
N THR A 208 -12.38 6.32 -2.64
CA THR A 208 -13.23 7.03 -1.65
C THR A 208 -14.69 7.14 -2.09
N SER A 209 -14.95 7.05 -3.39
CA SER A 209 -16.25 7.20 -4.04
C SER A 209 -16.94 5.88 -4.40
N GLY A 210 -16.40 4.75 -3.90
CA GLY A 210 -16.92 3.40 -4.19
C GLY A 210 -16.27 2.70 -5.38
N GLU A 211 -15.67 3.44 -6.33
CA GLU A 211 -14.86 2.89 -7.42
C GLU A 211 -13.39 2.82 -6.99
N PRO A 212 -12.68 1.68 -7.18
CA PRO A 212 -11.23 1.60 -7.02
C PRO A 212 -10.52 2.62 -7.91
N LYS A 213 -9.44 3.21 -7.38
CA LYS A 213 -8.69 4.26 -8.07
C LYS A 213 -7.20 3.94 -8.11
N GLY A 214 -6.55 4.29 -9.21
CA GLY A 214 -5.10 4.36 -9.30
C GLY A 214 -4.61 5.74 -8.87
N ALA A 215 -3.79 5.82 -7.83
CA ALA A 215 -3.10 7.05 -7.42
C ALA A 215 -1.80 7.18 -8.22
N LEU A 216 -1.62 8.31 -8.89
CA LEU A 216 -0.48 8.59 -9.76
C LEU A 216 0.55 9.41 -9.01
N HIS A 217 1.65 8.76 -8.62
CA HIS A 217 2.76 9.37 -7.90
C HIS A 217 3.95 9.64 -8.81
N THR A 218 4.63 10.77 -8.55
CA THR A 218 5.95 11.04 -9.09
C THR A 218 7.02 10.57 -8.10
N GLN A 219 8.29 10.52 -8.55
CA GLN A 219 9.40 10.29 -7.63
C GLN A 219 9.44 11.36 -6.52
N ASN A 220 9.08 12.62 -6.85
CA ASN A 220 9.06 13.72 -5.88
C ASN A 220 7.91 13.63 -4.87
N THR A 221 6.71 13.19 -5.24
CA THR A 221 5.64 12.99 -4.25
C THR A 221 5.97 11.85 -3.29
N MET A 222 6.61 10.79 -3.78
CA MET A 222 7.12 9.70 -2.94
C MET A 222 8.31 10.13 -2.08
N TYR A 223 9.23 10.93 -2.62
CA TYR A 223 10.34 11.51 -1.86
C TYR A 223 9.83 12.34 -0.68
N ALA A 224 8.84 13.21 -0.89
CA ALA A 224 8.25 14.04 0.17
C ALA A 224 7.64 13.21 1.31
N SER A 225 7.00 12.09 0.96
CA SER A 225 6.52 11.14 1.98
C SER A 225 7.68 10.49 2.73
N ALA A 226 8.66 9.98 2.02
CA ALA A 226 9.76 9.21 2.58
C ALA A 226 10.69 10.02 3.49
N ILE A 227 11.02 11.28 3.14
CA ILE A 227 11.85 12.17 4.00
C ILE A 227 11.15 12.48 5.32
N SER A 228 9.83 12.56 5.33
CA SER A 228 9.05 12.86 6.52
C SER A 228 9.20 11.78 7.60
N VAL A 229 9.56 10.58 7.20
CA VAL A 229 9.82 9.45 8.10
C VAL A 229 11.11 9.63 8.88
N GLY A 230 12.16 10.18 8.26
CA GLY A 230 13.45 10.46 8.91
C GLY A 230 13.39 11.62 9.91
N ASP A 231 12.47 12.57 9.71
CA ASP A 231 12.30 13.74 10.59
C ASP A 231 11.60 13.41 11.92
N VAL A 232 10.97 12.24 12.01
CA VAL A 232 10.15 11.86 13.17
C VAL A 232 10.95 11.23 14.30
N HIS A 233 12.06 10.57 13.98
CA HIS A 233 12.96 9.88 14.91
C HIS A 233 14.33 9.67 14.26
N ASP A 234 15.33 9.32 15.07
CA ASP A 234 16.71 9.03 14.64
C ASP A 234 16.79 7.85 13.65
N PHE A 235 16.35 8.09 12.42
CA PHE A 235 16.43 7.13 11.34
C PHE A 235 17.58 7.47 10.40
N GLY A 236 18.58 6.62 10.31
CA GLY A 236 19.80 6.86 9.56
C GLY A 236 20.49 5.58 9.09
N ARG A 237 21.75 5.68 8.69
CA ARG A 237 22.52 4.59 8.07
C ARG A 237 22.62 3.32 8.91
N ASP A 238 22.63 3.45 10.23
CA ASP A 238 22.73 2.32 11.16
C ASP A 238 21.35 1.72 11.48
N SER A 239 20.29 2.25 10.88
CA SER A 239 18.94 1.75 11.07
C SER A 239 18.70 0.50 10.23
N VAL A 240 17.96 -0.42 10.83
CA VAL A 240 17.46 -1.64 10.17
C VAL A 240 15.94 -1.61 10.27
N ARG A 241 15.27 -1.39 9.15
CA ARG A 241 13.82 -1.26 9.10
C ARG A 241 13.16 -2.55 8.65
N PHE A 242 12.23 -3.02 9.43
CA PHE A 242 11.35 -4.12 9.08
C PHE A 242 9.92 -3.63 8.88
N THR A 243 9.31 -4.03 7.77
CA THR A 243 7.86 -3.89 7.56
C THR A 243 7.29 -5.21 7.03
N PRO A 244 6.29 -5.80 7.71
CA PRO A 244 5.56 -6.96 7.19
C PRO A 244 4.51 -6.57 6.13
N HIS A 245 4.26 -5.28 5.94
CA HIS A 245 3.36 -4.82 4.89
C HIS A 245 3.88 -5.19 3.50
N ALA A 246 2.94 -5.44 2.56
CA ALA A 246 3.30 -5.76 1.19
C ALA A 246 4.11 -4.64 0.53
N LEU A 247 5.18 -5.00 -0.17
CA LEU A 247 5.94 -4.08 -1.03
C LEU A 247 5.06 -3.47 -2.12
N MET A 248 4.04 -4.20 -2.54
CA MET A 248 3.08 -3.76 -3.56
C MET A 248 2.07 -2.72 -3.04
N HIS A 249 2.18 -2.30 -1.78
CA HIS A 249 1.34 -1.29 -1.14
C HIS A 249 2.14 -0.02 -0.83
N ILE A 250 1.45 1.14 -0.71
CA ILE A 250 2.11 2.44 -0.43
C ILE A 250 3.02 2.39 0.80
N VAL A 251 2.62 1.68 1.88
CA VAL A 251 3.44 1.54 3.09
C VAL A 251 4.77 0.84 2.77
N GLY A 252 4.76 -0.22 1.95
CA GLY A 252 5.97 -0.90 1.51
C GLY A 252 6.88 0.00 0.69
N GLN A 253 6.32 0.71 -0.30
CA GLN A 253 7.06 1.61 -1.18
C GLN A 253 7.65 2.82 -0.44
N ASP A 254 6.87 3.45 0.43
CA ASP A 254 7.31 4.58 1.24
C ASP A 254 8.47 4.21 2.18
N ASN A 255 8.38 3.04 2.83
CA ASN A 255 9.45 2.54 3.69
C ASN A 255 10.69 2.10 2.92
N ALA A 256 10.55 1.46 1.74
CA ALA A 256 11.68 1.11 0.88
C ALA A 256 12.45 2.34 0.43
N LEU A 257 11.74 3.40 0.01
CA LEU A 257 12.37 4.66 -0.37
C LEU A 257 13.02 5.36 0.82
N ALA A 258 12.38 5.39 1.99
CA ALA A 258 12.97 5.99 3.20
C ALA A 258 14.27 5.28 3.62
N VAL A 259 14.32 3.95 3.52
CA VAL A 259 15.54 3.15 3.74
C VAL A 259 16.63 3.52 2.76
N LEU A 260 16.31 3.60 1.47
CA LEU A 260 17.25 3.97 0.43
C LEU A 260 17.81 5.37 0.63
N LEU A 261 16.96 6.36 0.95
CA LEU A 261 17.38 7.75 1.21
C LEU A 261 18.37 7.84 2.38
N ALA A 262 18.14 7.07 3.42
CA ALA A 262 18.99 7.05 4.61
C ALA A 262 20.29 6.22 4.46
N GLY A 263 20.39 5.36 3.45
CA GLY A 263 21.46 4.35 3.33
C GLY A 263 21.37 3.28 4.42
N ALA A 264 20.18 3.03 4.90
CA ALA A 264 19.83 2.05 5.92
C ALA A 264 19.64 0.64 5.34
N SER A 265 19.26 -0.33 6.16
CA SER A 265 18.96 -1.68 5.71
C SER A 265 17.47 -1.96 5.74
N MET A 266 16.94 -2.60 4.69
CA MET A 266 15.55 -3.06 4.61
C MET A 266 15.46 -4.54 4.94
N VAL A 267 14.52 -4.89 5.81
CA VAL A 267 14.16 -6.28 6.11
C VAL A 267 12.84 -6.61 5.42
N LEU A 268 12.84 -7.69 4.66
CA LEU A 268 11.68 -8.23 3.96
C LEU A 268 11.32 -9.60 4.52
N LEU A 269 10.03 -9.88 4.58
CA LEU A 269 9.48 -11.18 4.93
C LEU A 269 8.31 -11.47 4.00
N ASP A 270 8.32 -12.62 3.37
CA ASP A 270 7.36 -12.99 2.32
C ASP A 270 6.04 -13.55 2.86
N ASP A 271 6.07 -14.26 3.99
CA ASP A 271 4.89 -14.78 4.66
C ASP A 271 4.90 -14.40 6.14
N TRP A 272 3.74 -14.36 6.78
CA TRP A 272 3.61 -13.85 8.13
C TRP A 272 3.08 -14.88 9.13
N SER A 273 3.79 -14.99 10.23
CA SER A 273 3.26 -15.45 11.51
C SER A 273 3.98 -14.71 12.64
N GLY A 274 3.34 -14.57 13.81
CA GLY A 274 3.96 -13.88 14.95
C GLY A 274 5.29 -14.50 15.37
N GLY A 275 5.42 -15.84 15.31
CA GLY A 275 6.66 -16.56 15.62
C GLY A 275 7.76 -16.30 14.58
N LEU A 276 7.41 -16.21 13.30
CA LEU A 276 8.36 -15.89 12.25
C LEU A 276 8.79 -14.43 12.33
N GLY A 277 7.84 -13.49 12.51
CA GLY A 277 8.13 -12.08 12.73
C GLY A 277 9.06 -11.84 13.90
N LEU A 278 8.86 -12.53 15.03
CA LEU A 278 9.76 -12.46 16.19
C LEU A 278 11.18 -12.95 15.85
N ARG A 279 11.32 -14.08 15.14
CA ARG A 279 12.64 -14.58 14.71
C ARG A 279 13.35 -13.59 13.81
N VAL A 280 12.62 -12.99 12.86
CA VAL A 280 13.17 -11.99 11.93
C VAL A 280 13.61 -10.74 12.68
N LEU A 281 12.79 -10.21 13.60
CA LEU A 281 13.14 -9.06 14.45
C LEU A 281 14.45 -9.30 15.22
N ALA A 282 14.58 -10.46 15.84
CA ALA A 282 15.77 -10.81 16.62
C ALA A 282 17.01 -11.07 15.74
N GLY A 283 16.83 -11.78 14.61
CA GLY A 283 17.94 -12.22 13.75
C GLY A 283 18.48 -11.15 12.81
N SER A 284 17.66 -10.17 12.44
CA SER A 284 18.06 -9.06 11.56
C SER A 284 18.70 -7.89 12.30
N GLY A 285 18.51 -7.79 13.61
CA GLY A 285 18.90 -6.61 14.37
C GLY A 285 18.01 -5.39 14.07
N THR A 286 16.74 -5.63 13.77
CA THR A 286 15.75 -4.58 13.48
C THR A 286 15.74 -3.49 14.55
N THR A 287 15.90 -2.25 14.12
CA THR A 287 15.84 -1.05 14.98
C THR A 287 14.46 -0.40 14.94
N ASP A 288 13.78 -0.51 13.79
CA ASP A 288 12.52 0.16 13.51
C ASP A 288 11.54 -0.82 12.86
N LEU A 289 10.42 -1.08 13.55
CA LEU A 289 9.31 -1.88 13.02
C LEU A 289 8.19 -0.95 12.56
N VAL A 290 7.76 -1.08 11.31
CA VAL A 290 6.57 -0.38 10.77
C VAL A 290 5.52 -1.42 10.45
N ALA A 291 4.45 -1.47 11.25
CA ALA A 291 3.46 -2.54 11.17
C ALA A 291 2.07 -2.06 11.58
N GLY A 292 1.03 -2.77 11.14
CA GLY A 292 -0.31 -2.60 11.71
C GLY A 292 -0.38 -3.18 13.14
N PRO A 293 -1.36 -2.74 13.96
CA PRO A 293 -1.53 -3.26 15.32
C PRO A 293 -1.64 -4.80 15.40
N SER A 294 -2.29 -5.45 14.45
CA SER A 294 -2.42 -6.92 14.40
C SER A 294 -1.05 -7.62 14.34
N PHE A 295 -0.16 -7.18 13.45
CA PHE A 295 1.20 -7.72 13.38
C PHE A 295 1.97 -7.57 14.69
N VAL A 296 1.79 -6.43 15.38
CA VAL A 296 2.44 -6.19 16.69
C VAL A 296 1.85 -7.10 17.76
N HIS A 297 0.53 -7.31 17.77
CA HIS A 297 -0.13 -8.26 18.67
C HIS A 297 0.37 -9.68 18.46
N ASP A 298 0.51 -10.13 17.21
CA ASP A 298 0.99 -11.47 16.88
C ASP A 298 2.42 -11.71 17.44
N VAL A 299 3.31 -10.70 17.30
CA VAL A 299 4.66 -10.75 17.87
C VAL A 299 4.62 -10.83 19.41
N ILE A 300 3.81 -9.99 20.05
CA ILE A 300 3.65 -9.99 21.51
C ILE A 300 3.10 -11.34 22.01
N ALA A 301 2.11 -11.89 21.31
CA ALA A 301 1.54 -13.20 21.63
C ALA A 301 2.59 -14.32 21.49
N ALA A 302 3.42 -14.29 20.44
CA ALA A 302 4.50 -15.26 20.22
C ALA A 302 5.59 -15.21 21.31
N ILE A 303 5.78 -14.06 21.97
CA ILE A 303 6.71 -13.89 23.09
C ILE A 303 6.18 -14.57 24.37
N GLY A 304 4.86 -14.75 24.51
CA GLY A 304 4.25 -15.41 25.67
C GLY A 304 4.30 -14.58 26.97
N GLY A 305 4.23 -13.25 26.85
CA GLY A 305 4.06 -12.33 27.99
C GLY A 305 5.32 -12.05 28.83
N LYS A 306 6.49 -12.56 28.44
CA LYS A 306 7.77 -12.21 29.07
C LYS A 306 8.42 -11.06 28.27
N PRO A 307 9.23 -10.18 28.91
CA PRO A 307 10.00 -9.20 28.13
C PRO A 307 10.88 -9.89 27.08
N ALA A 308 10.78 -9.45 25.83
CA ALA A 308 11.60 -9.96 24.76
C ALA A 308 13.02 -9.37 24.82
N CYS A 309 14.02 -10.19 24.47
CA CYS A 309 15.37 -9.67 24.26
C CYS A 309 15.49 -9.18 22.81
N LEU A 310 15.01 -7.96 22.55
CA LEU A 310 15.14 -7.27 21.26
C LEU A 310 15.96 -5.96 21.46
N PRO A 311 17.25 -6.07 21.81
CA PRO A 311 18.05 -4.92 22.27
C PRO A 311 18.27 -3.85 21.20
N ALA A 312 18.10 -4.20 19.92
CA ALA A 312 18.23 -3.26 18.81
C ALA A 312 16.93 -2.46 18.55
N LEU A 313 15.76 -3.02 18.91
CA LEU A 313 14.47 -2.41 18.60
C LEU A 313 14.24 -1.13 19.42
N ARG A 314 14.10 -0.01 18.76
CA ARG A 314 13.90 1.33 19.35
C ARG A 314 12.47 1.83 19.18
N THR A 315 11.92 1.67 17.96
CA THR A 315 10.61 2.21 17.61
C THR A 315 9.73 1.14 16.97
N VAL A 316 8.43 1.22 17.29
CA VAL A 316 7.35 0.53 16.60
C VAL A 316 6.40 1.60 16.09
N ARG A 317 6.33 1.80 14.77
CA ARG A 317 5.36 2.72 14.16
C ARG A 317 4.15 1.94 13.69
N CYS A 318 3.01 2.16 14.36
CA CYS A 318 1.75 1.58 13.94
C CYS A 318 1.08 2.43 12.87
N VAL A 319 0.69 1.78 11.75
CA VAL A 319 0.04 2.41 10.60
C VAL A 319 -1.12 1.55 10.09
N GLY A 320 -1.99 2.14 9.28
CA GLY A 320 -3.06 1.44 8.56
C GLY A 320 -4.39 1.37 9.31
N THR A 321 -4.37 1.37 10.63
CA THR A 321 -5.58 1.40 11.45
C THR A 321 -5.31 2.14 12.77
N THR A 322 -6.38 2.45 13.52
CA THR A 322 -6.29 3.11 14.82
C THR A 322 -5.52 2.25 15.82
N VAL A 323 -4.59 2.86 16.56
CA VAL A 323 -3.81 2.20 17.62
C VAL A 323 -4.69 1.91 18.83
N PRO A 324 -4.86 0.63 19.24
CA PRO A 324 -5.54 0.28 20.47
C PRO A 324 -4.79 0.83 21.70
N LYS A 325 -5.50 1.41 22.66
CA LYS A 325 -4.87 2.04 23.84
C LYS A 325 -3.99 1.09 24.64
N GLN A 326 -4.40 -0.17 24.76
CA GLN A 326 -3.68 -1.21 25.49
C GLN A 326 -2.38 -1.63 24.79
N LEU A 327 -2.23 -1.38 23.49
CA LEU A 327 -1.02 -1.76 22.75
C LEU A 327 0.19 -0.91 23.15
N VAL A 328 -0.01 0.35 23.51
CA VAL A 328 1.08 1.27 23.88
C VAL A 328 1.89 0.76 25.08
N PRO A 329 1.28 0.44 26.25
CA PRO A 329 2.03 -0.12 27.37
C PRO A 329 2.56 -1.54 27.08
N GLN A 330 1.92 -2.33 26.22
CA GLN A 330 2.42 -3.65 25.84
C GLN A 330 3.71 -3.53 25.02
N VAL A 331 3.79 -2.64 24.05
CA VAL A 331 5.00 -2.42 23.25
C VAL A 331 6.16 -1.96 24.15
N SER A 332 5.94 -1.00 25.03
CA SER A 332 7.01 -0.53 25.93
C SER A 332 7.43 -1.59 26.96
N GLY A 333 6.48 -2.34 27.52
CA GLY A 333 6.75 -3.33 28.57
C GLY A 333 7.29 -4.67 28.05
N VAL A 334 6.82 -5.12 26.87
CA VAL A 334 7.18 -6.43 26.31
C VAL A 334 8.30 -6.32 25.29
N LEU A 335 8.22 -5.33 24.37
CA LEU A 335 9.22 -5.16 23.30
C LEU A 335 10.35 -4.20 23.68
N GLY A 336 10.21 -3.42 24.77
CA GLY A 336 11.19 -2.42 25.18
C GLY A 336 11.32 -1.23 24.21
N ALA A 337 10.35 -1.03 23.33
CA ALA A 337 10.37 -0.03 22.27
C ALA A 337 9.33 1.06 22.49
N ARG A 338 9.51 2.19 21.82
CA ARG A 338 8.52 3.26 21.79
C ARG A 338 7.51 3.03 20.65
N LEU A 339 6.22 3.11 20.97
CA LEU A 339 5.16 3.07 19.96
C LEU A 339 4.87 4.48 19.45
N LEU A 340 4.85 4.62 18.12
CA LEU A 340 4.41 5.79 17.39
C LEU A 340 3.16 5.44 16.56
N SER A 341 2.18 6.35 16.50
CA SER A 341 1.04 6.22 15.60
C SER A 341 1.28 7.03 14.34
N GLY A 342 0.92 6.50 13.19
CA GLY A 342 0.97 7.20 11.91
C GLY A 342 -0.29 6.97 11.09
N TRP A 343 -0.75 8.02 10.41
CA TRP A 343 -1.83 7.96 9.45
C TRP A 343 -1.35 8.38 8.07
N GLY A 344 -1.88 7.71 7.09
CA GLY A 344 -1.65 7.98 5.68
C GLY A 344 -2.62 7.19 4.81
N MET A 345 -2.55 7.42 3.53
CA MET A 345 -3.33 6.69 2.53
C MET A 345 -2.54 6.64 1.22
N THR A 346 -2.98 5.80 0.30
CA THR A 346 -2.24 5.59 -0.95
C THR A 346 -2.03 6.89 -1.71
N GLU A 347 -2.98 7.79 -1.67
CA GLU A 347 -2.97 9.05 -2.44
C GLU A 347 -2.06 10.14 -1.85
N ILE A 348 -1.54 9.95 -0.64
CA ILE A 348 -0.74 10.98 0.04
C ILE A 348 0.56 10.45 0.68
N GLY A 349 0.75 9.13 0.69
CA GLY A 349 1.79 8.50 1.50
C GLY A 349 1.56 8.70 3.00
N THR A 350 2.58 9.10 3.74
CA THR A 350 2.47 9.44 5.17
C THR A 350 1.92 10.85 5.36
N GLY A 351 0.78 10.99 6.02
CA GLY A 351 0.10 12.27 6.29
C GLY A 351 0.41 12.85 7.67
N THR A 352 0.29 12.01 8.72
CA THR A 352 0.59 12.42 10.11
C THR A 352 1.36 11.33 10.86
N VAL A 353 2.15 11.74 11.86
CA VAL A 353 2.86 10.82 12.78
C VAL A 353 2.98 11.48 14.15
N THR A 354 2.81 10.71 15.23
CA THR A 354 3.20 11.12 16.58
C THR A 354 4.73 11.20 16.66
N ARG A 355 5.25 12.07 17.53
CA ARG A 355 6.69 12.38 17.60
C ARG A 355 7.35 11.73 18.83
N SER A 356 8.68 11.65 18.78
CA SER A 356 9.48 11.19 19.94
C SER A 356 9.42 12.15 21.13
N ASP A 357 9.11 13.44 20.94
CA ASP A 357 8.92 14.46 21.96
C ASP A 357 7.48 14.51 22.54
N ASP A 358 6.54 13.73 21.99
CA ASP A 358 5.20 13.60 22.56
C ASP A 358 5.23 12.76 23.85
N PRO A 359 4.22 12.84 24.73
CA PRO A 359 4.09 11.95 25.87
C PRO A 359 4.18 10.46 25.47
N PRO A 360 4.74 9.58 26.32
CA PRO A 360 4.94 8.17 25.97
C PRO A 360 3.66 7.40 25.56
N ASP A 361 2.51 7.82 26.07
CA ASP A 361 1.20 7.23 25.79
C ASP A 361 0.41 7.96 24.69
N TRP A 362 1.02 8.99 24.07
CA TRP A 362 0.29 9.88 23.15
C TRP A 362 -0.26 9.15 21.91
N ALA A 363 0.41 8.12 21.45
CA ALA A 363 -0.05 7.29 20.34
C ALA A 363 -1.41 6.59 20.59
N ALA A 364 -1.84 6.46 21.85
CA ALA A 364 -3.18 5.98 22.20
C ALA A 364 -4.28 7.05 22.05
N HIS A 365 -3.90 8.31 21.91
CA HIS A 365 -4.79 9.49 21.96
C HIS A 365 -4.76 10.33 20.69
N SER A 366 -3.76 10.15 19.83
CA SER A 366 -3.53 10.94 18.63
C SER A 366 -3.07 10.03 17.48
N ASP A 367 -3.43 10.41 16.26
CA ASP A 367 -2.89 9.86 15.02
C ASP A 367 -1.77 10.74 14.44
N GLY A 368 -1.31 11.72 15.22
CA GLY A 368 -0.11 12.50 15.01
C GLY A 368 -0.31 13.89 14.43
N ARG A 369 0.79 14.61 14.40
CA ARG A 369 0.92 15.94 13.75
C ARG A 369 1.23 15.77 12.28
N PRO A 370 0.85 16.73 11.41
CA PRO A 370 1.21 16.69 9.99
C PRO A 370 2.71 16.52 9.80
N VAL A 371 3.09 15.72 8.81
CA VAL A 371 4.49 15.58 8.40
C VAL A 371 4.96 16.80 7.63
N MET A 372 6.28 16.94 7.41
CA MET A 372 6.83 18.05 6.64
C MET A 372 6.16 18.16 5.27
N GLY A 373 5.80 19.39 4.88
CA GLY A 373 5.18 19.66 3.58
C GLY A 373 3.72 19.22 3.45
N MET A 374 3.07 18.77 4.56
CA MET A 374 1.65 18.42 4.59
C MET A 374 0.85 19.45 5.39
N GLU A 375 -0.24 19.91 4.81
CA GLU A 375 -1.25 20.78 5.44
C GLU A 375 -2.51 19.96 5.69
N LEU A 376 -3.19 20.19 6.82
CA LEU A 376 -4.45 19.55 7.19
C LEU A 376 -5.54 20.61 7.34
N ASP A 377 -6.74 20.30 6.89
CA ASP A 377 -7.94 21.12 7.08
C ASP A 377 -9.11 20.24 7.52
N LEU A 378 -9.70 20.59 8.66
CA LEU A 378 -10.88 19.92 9.20
C LEU A 378 -12.11 20.76 8.89
N ARG A 379 -12.93 20.32 7.94
CA ARG A 379 -14.11 21.06 7.47
C ARG A 379 -15.38 20.56 8.13
N SER A 380 -16.15 21.50 8.68
CA SER A 380 -17.46 21.24 9.25
C SER A 380 -18.32 22.51 9.17
N VAL A 381 -19.63 22.34 9.05
CA VAL A 381 -20.61 23.43 9.13
C VAL A 381 -21.00 23.78 10.58
N THR A 382 -20.52 22.99 11.54
CA THR A 382 -20.75 23.17 12.97
C THR A 382 -19.44 23.11 13.74
N GLU A 383 -19.44 23.43 15.02
CA GLU A 383 -18.28 23.23 15.90
C GLU A 383 -17.83 21.76 15.87
N ILE A 384 -16.53 21.56 15.72
CA ILE A 384 -15.94 20.22 15.66
C ILE A 384 -15.78 19.68 17.08
N THR A 385 -16.43 18.56 17.35
CA THR A 385 -16.38 17.81 18.60
C THR A 385 -16.23 16.32 18.31
N LYS A 386 -15.97 15.50 19.33
CA LYS A 386 -15.92 14.03 19.18
C LYS A 386 -17.22 13.45 18.61
N ASP A 387 -18.35 14.02 18.96
CA ASP A 387 -19.66 13.59 18.46
C ASP A 387 -20.01 14.17 17.08
N ARG A 388 -19.28 15.20 16.68
CA ARG A 388 -19.42 15.90 15.39
C ARG A 388 -18.05 16.21 14.83
N PRO A 389 -17.31 15.18 14.37
CA PRO A 389 -15.98 15.34 13.81
C PRO A 389 -16.03 16.11 12.48
N GLY A 390 -14.92 16.79 12.16
CA GLY A 390 -14.73 17.44 10.87
C GLY A 390 -14.28 16.45 9.79
N ARG A 391 -14.64 16.73 8.55
CA ARG A 391 -14.11 16.01 7.39
C ARG A 391 -12.68 16.45 7.12
N LEU A 392 -11.77 15.49 7.02
CA LEU A 392 -10.36 15.75 6.86
C LEU A 392 -10.00 15.94 5.39
N PHE A 393 -9.41 17.08 5.09
CA PHE A 393 -8.77 17.40 3.82
C PHE A 393 -7.28 17.57 4.02
N VAL A 394 -6.50 17.25 3.00
CA VAL A 394 -5.05 17.40 3.01
C VAL A 394 -4.56 18.10 1.75
N ARG A 395 -3.46 18.83 1.88
CA ARG A 395 -2.73 19.43 0.76
C ARG A 395 -1.24 19.38 1.05
N GLY A 396 -0.42 19.06 0.05
CA GLY A 396 1.01 19.05 0.29
C GLY A 396 1.85 18.38 -0.78
N SER A 397 3.15 18.34 -0.51
CA SER A 397 4.16 17.83 -1.43
C SER A 397 4.11 16.31 -1.66
N GLY A 398 3.50 15.55 -0.74
CA GLY A 398 3.33 14.09 -0.85
C GLY A 398 2.03 13.66 -1.55
N VAL A 399 1.10 14.60 -1.82
CA VAL A 399 -0.18 14.26 -2.46
C VAL A 399 0.05 13.87 -3.92
N CYS A 400 -0.56 12.76 -4.37
CA CYS A 400 -0.45 12.29 -5.75
C CYS A 400 -0.93 13.36 -6.75
N LEU A 401 -0.37 13.36 -7.95
CA LEU A 401 -0.73 14.36 -8.97
C LEU A 401 -2.17 14.20 -9.45
N ALA A 402 -2.62 12.96 -9.54
CA ALA A 402 -3.96 12.64 -10.01
C ALA A 402 -4.40 11.28 -9.48
N THR A 403 -5.70 11.03 -9.56
CA THR A 403 -6.27 9.70 -9.43
C THR A 403 -7.00 9.31 -10.72
N VAL A 404 -6.97 8.03 -11.07
CA VAL A 404 -7.71 7.49 -12.22
C VAL A 404 -8.67 6.41 -11.74
N GLY A 405 -9.96 6.53 -12.09
CA GLY A 405 -10.96 5.52 -11.78
C GLY A 405 -10.65 4.21 -12.52
N ARG A 406 -10.63 3.08 -11.80
CA ARG A 406 -10.29 1.76 -12.39
C ARG A 406 -11.28 1.35 -13.49
N ASP A 407 -12.56 1.60 -13.27
CA ASP A 407 -13.63 1.13 -14.15
C ASP A 407 -14.09 2.22 -15.12
N SER A 408 -14.17 3.47 -14.67
CA SER A 408 -14.56 4.63 -15.50
C SER A 408 -13.41 5.15 -16.38
N GLY A 409 -12.16 4.97 -15.96
CA GLY A 409 -11.00 5.62 -16.58
C GLY A 409 -10.97 7.14 -16.39
N GLU A 410 -11.85 7.68 -15.55
CA GLU A 410 -11.93 9.12 -15.27
C GLU A 410 -10.68 9.59 -14.53
N LEU A 411 -9.99 10.57 -15.09
CA LEU A 411 -8.82 11.19 -14.50
C LEU A 411 -9.24 12.43 -13.70
N THR A 412 -8.84 12.46 -12.42
CA THR A 412 -9.03 13.61 -11.54
C THR A 412 -7.66 14.16 -11.16
N VAL A 413 -7.28 15.32 -11.70
CA VAL A 413 -6.02 16.00 -11.40
C VAL A 413 -6.16 16.78 -10.09
N THR A 414 -5.35 16.45 -9.08
CA THR A 414 -5.49 17.01 -7.73
C THR A 414 -5.37 18.54 -7.70
N ALA A 415 -4.42 19.10 -8.46
CA ALA A 415 -4.17 20.54 -8.47
C ALA A 415 -5.30 21.37 -9.12
N GLU A 416 -6.21 20.74 -9.88
CA GLU A 416 -7.32 21.41 -10.57
C GLU A 416 -8.58 21.47 -9.70
N HIS A 417 -8.58 20.80 -8.55
CA HIS A 417 -9.72 20.73 -7.65
C HIS A 417 -9.41 21.37 -6.30
N ASP A 418 -10.34 22.17 -5.79
CA ASP A 418 -10.35 22.73 -4.44
C ASP A 418 -8.99 23.33 -4.01
N ASP A 419 -8.33 24.05 -4.90
CA ASP A 419 -7.02 24.68 -4.65
C ASP A 419 -5.94 23.66 -4.19
N GLY A 420 -6.02 22.42 -4.71
CA GLY A 420 -5.11 21.32 -4.41
C GLY A 420 -5.40 20.59 -3.08
N TRP A 421 -6.54 20.88 -2.43
CA TRP A 421 -7.00 20.11 -1.29
C TRP A 421 -7.59 18.78 -1.73
N TYR A 422 -7.06 17.70 -1.17
CA TYR A 422 -7.54 16.34 -1.41
C TYR A 422 -8.48 15.92 -0.28
N ASP A 423 -9.69 15.51 -0.63
CA ASP A 423 -10.67 14.96 0.31
C ASP A 423 -10.30 13.52 0.67
N THR A 424 -9.84 13.29 1.89
CA THR A 424 -9.43 11.96 2.35
C THR A 424 -10.60 11.02 2.59
N GLY A 425 -11.80 11.57 2.80
CA GLY A 425 -12.99 10.85 3.23
C GLY A 425 -12.94 10.39 4.70
N ASP A 426 -11.89 10.73 5.44
CA ASP A 426 -11.78 10.46 6.86
C ASP A 426 -12.41 11.59 7.69
N LEU A 427 -12.88 11.24 8.88
CA LEU A 427 -13.40 12.16 9.89
C LEU A 427 -12.37 12.26 11.02
N ALA A 428 -12.11 13.47 11.48
CA ALA A 428 -11.14 13.70 12.55
C ALA A 428 -11.53 14.85 13.48
N VAL A 429 -10.89 14.88 14.63
CA VAL A 429 -10.92 16.00 15.58
C VAL A 429 -9.51 16.45 15.89
N PRO A 430 -9.28 17.73 16.26
CA PRO A 430 -7.99 18.17 16.79
C PRO A 430 -7.62 17.37 18.04
N ASP A 431 -6.35 16.97 18.15
CA ASP A 431 -5.83 16.23 19.32
C ASP A 431 -5.41 17.14 20.49
N GLY A 432 -5.41 18.46 20.28
CA GLY A 432 -5.00 19.47 21.25
C GLY A 432 -3.51 19.77 21.29
N ARG A 433 -2.68 19.13 20.41
CA ARG A 433 -1.24 19.37 20.29
C ARG A 433 -0.78 19.65 18.85
N GLY A 434 -1.69 20.14 18.01
CA GLY A 434 -1.40 20.45 16.61
C GLY A 434 -1.50 19.27 15.64
N GLY A 435 -2.00 18.14 16.13
CA GLY A 435 -2.31 16.95 15.35
C GLY A 435 -3.81 16.64 15.35
N ILE A 436 -4.11 15.42 14.93
CA ILE A 436 -5.48 14.94 14.78
C ILE A 436 -5.70 13.61 15.52
N ARG A 437 -6.97 13.34 15.85
CA ARG A 437 -7.47 12.02 16.16
C ARG A 437 -8.53 11.64 15.16
N LEU A 438 -8.33 10.52 14.48
CA LEU A 438 -9.30 9.95 13.56
C LEU A 438 -10.51 9.40 14.30
N MET A 439 -11.70 9.67 13.75
CA MET A 439 -12.99 9.32 14.33
C MET A 439 -13.78 8.35 13.44
N GLY A 440 -13.13 7.79 12.38
CA GLY A 440 -13.74 6.94 11.39
C GLY A 440 -13.81 7.59 10.01
N ARG A 441 -14.67 7.06 9.14
CA ARG A 441 -14.79 7.51 7.74
C ARG A 441 -16.17 8.06 7.42
N ALA A 442 -16.19 9.07 6.56
CA ALA A 442 -17.41 9.58 5.97
C ALA A 442 -17.81 8.66 4.80
N GLY A 443 -18.93 7.96 4.94
CA GLY A 443 -19.48 7.13 3.85
C GLY A 443 -19.30 5.62 4.05
N ASP A 444 -19.40 4.88 2.95
CA ASP A 444 -19.61 3.44 2.94
C ASP A 444 -18.31 2.62 2.80
N ARG A 445 -17.19 3.13 3.26
CA ARG A 445 -15.91 2.42 3.20
C ARG A 445 -15.82 1.36 4.29
N ILE A 446 -15.26 0.21 3.95
CA ILE A 446 -15.00 -0.90 4.85
C ILE A 446 -13.53 -1.29 4.75
N GLY A 447 -12.89 -1.53 5.88
CA GLY A 447 -11.52 -2.01 5.96
C GLY A 447 -10.50 -0.95 6.40
N GLY A 448 -9.27 -1.41 6.67
CA GLY A 448 -8.13 -0.60 7.10
C GLY A 448 -7.12 -0.40 5.96
N VAL A 449 -5.99 -1.14 6.01
CA VAL A 449 -4.94 -1.13 4.96
C VAL A 449 -5.49 -1.61 3.62
N PHE A 450 -6.40 -2.59 3.64
CA PHE A 450 -7.06 -3.14 2.46
C PHE A 450 -8.53 -2.76 2.47
N MET A 451 -8.90 -1.81 1.65
CA MET A 451 -10.29 -1.38 1.56
C MET A 451 -11.10 -2.22 0.59
N ILE A 452 -12.37 -2.46 0.94
CA ILE A 452 -13.32 -3.21 0.12
C ILE A 452 -14.05 -2.24 -0.82
N PRO A 453 -14.13 -2.51 -2.13
CA PRO A 453 -14.93 -1.73 -3.08
C PRO A 453 -16.42 -2.09 -2.90
N VAL A 454 -17.05 -1.48 -1.90
CA VAL A 454 -18.41 -1.82 -1.44
C VAL A 454 -19.42 -1.86 -2.58
N GLY A 455 -19.42 -0.86 -3.47
CA GLY A 455 -20.37 -0.81 -4.58
C GLY A 455 -20.17 -1.94 -5.61
N ASP A 456 -18.93 -2.38 -5.85
CA ASP A 456 -18.63 -3.48 -6.78
C ASP A 456 -19.10 -4.82 -6.18
N VAL A 457 -18.86 -5.03 -4.88
CA VAL A 457 -19.32 -6.23 -4.17
C VAL A 457 -20.85 -6.28 -4.11
N GLU A 458 -21.51 -5.18 -3.75
CA GLU A 458 -22.98 -5.10 -3.72
C GLU A 458 -23.58 -5.36 -5.10
N SER A 459 -23.01 -4.74 -6.15
CA SER A 459 -23.47 -4.93 -7.52
C SER A 459 -23.34 -6.37 -7.99
N GLU A 460 -22.32 -7.09 -7.54
CA GLU A 460 -22.15 -8.50 -7.87
C GLU A 460 -23.10 -9.39 -7.06
N LEU A 461 -23.26 -9.13 -5.77
CA LEU A 461 -24.20 -9.87 -4.92
C LEU A 461 -25.65 -9.74 -5.39
N LEU A 462 -26.07 -8.58 -5.90
CA LEU A 462 -27.40 -8.36 -6.49
C LEU A 462 -27.68 -9.22 -7.73
N LYS A 463 -26.69 -9.80 -8.38
CA LYS A 463 -26.87 -10.73 -9.48
C LYS A 463 -27.09 -12.18 -9.01
N ASN A 464 -26.83 -12.47 -7.73
CA ASN A 464 -27.08 -13.79 -7.15
C ASN A 464 -28.60 -14.03 -7.04
N PRO A 465 -29.14 -15.15 -7.56
CA PRO A 465 -30.59 -15.43 -7.52
C PRO A 465 -31.18 -15.51 -6.11
N GLY A 466 -30.37 -15.77 -5.09
CA GLY A 466 -30.80 -15.83 -3.70
C GLY A 466 -30.86 -14.48 -2.98
N VAL A 467 -30.50 -13.37 -3.67
CA VAL A 467 -30.40 -12.02 -3.11
C VAL A 467 -31.40 -11.10 -3.81
N GLU A 468 -32.38 -10.55 -3.08
CA GLU A 468 -33.30 -9.54 -3.57
C GLU A 468 -32.71 -8.13 -3.46
N ASP A 469 -32.11 -7.84 -2.27
CA ASP A 469 -31.43 -6.56 -2.00
C ASP A 469 -30.27 -6.80 -1.05
N VAL A 470 -29.23 -5.95 -1.08
CA VAL A 470 -28.05 -6.11 -0.23
C VAL A 470 -27.39 -4.79 0.09
N ALA A 471 -26.89 -4.67 1.30
CA ALA A 471 -25.97 -3.61 1.72
C ALA A 471 -24.74 -4.23 2.38
N LEU A 472 -23.56 -3.90 1.88
CA LEU A 472 -22.31 -4.28 2.53
C LEU A 472 -21.94 -3.21 3.55
N VAL A 473 -21.77 -3.61 4.81
CA VAL A 473 -21.60 -2.71 5.97
C VAL A 473 -20.39 -3.15 6.79
N GLY A 474 -19.54 -2.19 7.14
CA GLY A 474 -18.41 -2.46 8.03
C GLY A 474 -18.85 -2.67 9.48
N TYR A 475 -18.23 -3.62 10.17
CA TYR A 475 -18.37 -3.82 11.61
C TYR A 475 -16.97 -4.01 12.24
N PRO A 476 -16.79 -3.58 13.52
CA PRO A 476 -15.48 -3.61 14.15
C PRO A 476 -15.01 -5.05 14.43
N GLU A 477 -13.72 -5.31 14.19
CA GLU A 477 -13.02 -6.51 14.60
C GLU A 477 -12.35 -6.32 15.96
N SER A 478 -12.10 -7.40 16.70
CA SER A 478 -11.56 -7.36 18.06
C SER A 478 -10.13 -6.78 18.14
N ASP A 479 -9.36 -6.85 17.06
CA ASP A 479 -7.97 -6.37 16.95
C ASP A 479 -7.86 -4.91 16.45
N GLY A 480 -8.98 -4.23 16.25
CA GLY A 480 -9.05 -2.83 15.82
C GLY A 480 -9.23 -2.63 14.32
N GLY A 481 -9.42 -3.72 13.55
CA GLY A 481 -9.80 -3.71 12.15
C GLY A 481 -11.29 -3.49 11.93
N GLU A 482 -11.71 -3.50 10.66
CA GLU A 482 -13.09 -3.47 10.23
C GLU A 482 -13.32 -4.57 9.20
N LEU A 483 -14.33 -5.41 9.44
CA LEU A 483 -14.75 -6.50 8.59
C LEU A 483 -16.04 -6.16 7.85
N ALA A 484 -16.33 -6.87 6.75
CA ALA A 484 -17.54 -6.68 5.96
C ALA A 484 -18.65 -7.64 6.37
N CYS A 485 -19.83 -7.10 6.68
CA CYS A 485 -21.08 -7.84 6.81
C CYS A 485 -21.97 -7.57 5.59
N ALA A 486 -22.42 -8.62 4.93
CA ALA A 486 -23.50 -8.53 3.95
C ALA A 486 -24.85 -8.55 4.69
N VAL A 487 -25.58 -7.43 4.68
CA VAL A 487 -26.96 -7.36 5.16
C VAL A 487 -27.86 -7.61 3.96
N VAL A 488 -28.52 -8.75 3.93
CA VAL A 488 -29.22 -9.29 2.77
C VAL A 488 -30.73 -9.29 2.99
N VAL A 489 -31.48 -8.87 1.99
CA VAL A 489 -32.90 -9.21 1.82
C VAL A 489 -32.93 -10.48 0.97
N PRO A 490 -33.34 -11.64 1.52
CA PRO A 490 -33.29 -12.89 0.79
C PRO A 490 -34.39 -12.98 -0.28
N ALA A 491 -34.04 -13.47 -1.46
CA ALA A 491 -35.00 -13.77 -2.53
C ALA A 491 -35.57 -15.20 -2.44
N THR A 492 -34.98 -16.05 -1.60
CA THR A 492 -35.31 -17.49 -1.47
C THR A 492 -35.48 -17.91 -0.03
N GLU A 493 -36.24 -19.01 0.18
CA GLU A 493 -36.30 -19.74 1.44
C GLU A 493 -35.81 -21.20 1.21
N PRO A 494 -34.80 -21.68 1.95
CA PRO A 494 -34.05 -20.94 2.99
C PRO A 494 -33.19 -19.81 2.39
N PRO A 495 -32.79 -18.81 3.20
CA PRO A 495 -31.89 -17.74 2.77
C PRO A 495 -30.53 -18.28 2.32
N VAL A 496 -29.92 -17.62 1.33
CA VAL A 496 -28.55 -17.92 0.87
C VAL A 496 -27.55 -17.74 2.02
N THR A 497 -26.71 -18.73 2.26
CA THR A 497 -25.75 -18.74 3.37
C THR A 497 -24.50 -17.90 3.07
N LEU A 498 -23.71 -17.57 4.11
CA LEU A 498 -22.43 -16.86 3.96
C LEU A 498 -21.48 -17.62 3.02
N ASP A 499 -21.37 -18.95 3.18
CA ASP A 499 -20.47 -19.76 2.35
C ASP A 499 -20.92 -19.79 0.88
N GLU A 500 -22.22 -19.82 0.61
CA GLU A 500 -22.75 -19.73 -0.76
C GLU A 500 -22.48 -18.34 -1.38
N LEU A 501 -22.63 -17.25 -0.62
CA LEU A 501 -22.30 -15.90 -1.09
C LEU A 501 -20.80 -15.77 -1.38
N ARG A 502 -19.93 -16.28 -0.48
CA ARG A 502 -18.48 -16.27 -0.67
C ARG A 502 -18.07 -17.10 -1.89
N THR A 503 -18.62 -18.30 -2.03
CA THR A 503 -18.38 -19.16 -3.19
C THR A 503 -18.81 -18.47 -4.48
N TYR A 504 -20.02 -17.90 -4.50
CA TYR A 504 -20.51 -17.16 -5.66
C TYR A 504 -19.57 -16.02 -6.08
N LEU A 505 -19.14 -15.19 -5.13
CA LEU A 505 -18.21 -14.09 -5.42
C LEU A 505 -16.84 -14.60 -5.89
N ALA A 506 -16.34 -15.68 -5.30
CA ALA A 506 -15.09 -16.31 -5.72
C ALA A 506 -15.18 -16.88 -7.14
N ASP A 507 -16.30 -17.52 -7.50
CA ASP A 507 -16.58 -18.03 -8.85
C ASP A 507 -16.67 -16.90 -9.89
N GLN A 508 -17.06 -15.68 -9.47
CA GLN A 508 -16.99 -14.48 -10.30
C GLN A 508 -15.57 -13.88 -10.39
N GLY A 509 -14.57 -14.57 -9.83
CA GLY A 509 -13.16 -14.13 -9.84
C GLY A 509 -12.86 -12.93 -8.94
N MET A 510 -13.74 -12.67 -7.95
CA MET A 510 -13.54 -11.55 -7.02
C MET A 510 -12.43 -11.85 -6.02
N THR A 511 -11.64 -10.84 -5.69
CA THR A 511 -10.54 -10.94 -4.70
C THR A 511 -11.09 -11.39 -3.34
N GLU A 512 -10.44 -12.38 -2.73
CA GLU A 512 -10.85 -12.99 -1.45
C GLU A 512 -11.05 -11.96 -0.33
N TRP A 513 -10.20 -10.94 -0.30
CA TRP A 513 -10.28 -9.84 0.67
C TRP A 513 -11.58 -9.02 0.60
N TYR A 514 -12.28 -9.03 -0.54
CA TYR A 514 -13.54 -8.31 -0.73
C TYR A 514 -14.77 -9.10 -0.24
N LEU A 515 -14.58 -10.38 0.04
CA LEU A 515 -15.67 -11.28 0.41
C LEU A 515 -16.18 -10.96 1.81
N PRO A 516 -17.50 -10.95 2.05
CA PRO A 516 -18.04 -10.71 3.37
C PRO A 516 -17.60 -11.80 4.35
N SER A 517 -17.36 -11.40 5.60
CA SER A 517 -17.02 -12.30 6.71
C SER A 517 -18.22 -12.64 7.59
N ARG A 518 -19.34 -11.94 7.38
CA ARG A 518 -20.60 -12.13 8.10
C ARG A 518 -21.78 -11.90 7.15
N VAL A 519 -22.88 -12.60 7.37
CA VAL A 519 -24.16 -12.34 6.71
C VAL A 519 -25.23 -12.13 7.77
N GLU A 520 -26.09 -11.14 7.57
CA GLU A 520 -27.29 -10.89 8.35
C GLU A 520 -28.48 -10.70 7.42
N TYR A 521 -29.69 -11.06 7.91
CA TYR A 521 -30.89 -11.00 7.08
C TYR A 521 -31.88 -10.01 7.65
N VAL A 522 -32.53 -9.27 6.74
CA VAL A 522 -33.57 -8.31 7.05
C VAL A 522 -34.71 -8.41 6.04
N ASP A 523 -35.91 -8.05 6.45
CA ASP A 523 -37.06 -8.03 5.55
C ASP A 523 -36.98 -6.88 4.53
N ALA A 524 -36.32 -5.78 4.88
CA ALA A 524 -36.07 -4.64 4.00
C ALA A 524 -34.89 -3.80 4.49
N LEU A 525 -34.11 -3.24 3.55
CA LEU A 525 -33.03 -2.30 3.87
C LEU A 525 -33.60 -0.91 4.23
N PRO A 526 -33.10 -0.25 5.30
CA PRO A 526 -33.53 1.10 5.66
C PRO A 526 -33.04 2.10 4.61
N ARG A 527 -33.97 2.83 4.01
CA ARG A 527 -33.68 3.83 2.96
C ARG A 527 -34.11 5.23 3.40
N ASN A 528 -33.44 6.26 2.87
CA ASN A 528 -33.88 7.65 3.00
C ASN A 528 -34.94 8.00 1.96
N GLY A 529 -35.49 9.23 2.01
CA GLY A 529 -36.53 9.69 1.09
C GLY A 529 -36.11 9.71 -0.40
N ASN A 530 -34.80 9.61 -0.70
CA ASN A 530 -34.26 9.54 -2.05
C ASN A 530 -33.90 8.10 -2.47
N GLY A 531 -34.30 7.09 -1.69
CA GLY A 531 -34.06 5.67 -1.98
C GLY A 531 -32.67 5.15 -1.59
N LYS A 532 -31.76 5.98 -1.08
CA LYS A 532 -30.42 5.56 -0.67
C LYS A 532 -30.48 4.79 0.66
N VAL A 533 -29.77 3.63 0.72
CA VAL A 533 -29.65 2.83 1.94
C VAL A 533 -28.95 3.63 3.04
N ARG A 534 -29.53 3.59 4.24
CA ARG A 534 -29.00 4.25 5.44
C ARG A 534 -28.06 3.32 6.19
N LYS A 535 -26.87 3.12 5.66
CA LYS A 535 -25.87 2.20 6.19
C LYS A 535 -25.44 2.52 7.63
N GLU A 536 -25.51 3.78 8.03
CA GLU A 536 -25.26 4.19 9.42
C GLU A 536 -26.21 3.55 10.44
N LEU A 537 -27.45 3.26 10.05
CA LEU A 537 -28.40 2.53 10.91
C LEU A 537 -28.03 1.06 11.00
N LEU A 538 -27.64 0.46 9.86
CA LEU A 538 -27.21 -0.94 9.83
C LEU A 538 -25.92 -1.16 10.65
N ARG A 539 -24.97 -0.23 10.60
CA ARG A 539 -23.74 -0.29 11.42
C ARG A 539 -24.07 -0.29 12.93
N ARG A 540 -24.95 0.60 13.37
CA ARG A 540 -25.39 0.63 14.77
C ARG A 540 -26.07 -0.66 15.17
N TRP A 541 -26.99 -1.13 14.34
CA TRP A 541 -27.69 -2.39 14.58
C TRP A 541 -26.73 -3.59 14.67
N LEU A 542 -25.71 -3.68 13.80
CA LEU A 542 -24.71 -4.75 13.86
C LEU A 542 -23.87 -4.72 15.15
N VAL A 543 -23.59 -3.54 15.70
CA VAL A 543 -22.87 -3.38 16.98
C VAL A 543 -23.76 -3.77 18.16
N ASP A 544 -25.05 -3.43 18.11
CA ASP A 544 -26.01 -3.71 19.18
C ASP A 544 -26.41 -5.21 19.23
N THR A 545 -26.21 -5.95 18.13
CA THR A 545 -26.52 -7.38 17.99
C THR A 545 -25.30 -8.30 18.08
N ALA A 546 -24.10 -7.75 18.25
CA ALA A 546 -22.84 -8.49 18.42
C ALA A 546 -22.56 -8.74 19.91
#